data_e292c22af97dc28b1009abcade50a5bc
#
_entry.id   e292c22af97dc28b1009abcade50a5bc
#
_cell.length_a   1.000
_cell.length_b   1.000
_cell.length_c   1.000
_cell.angle_alpha   90.00
_cell.angle_beta   90.00
_cell.angle_gamma   90.00
#
_symmetry.space_group_name_H-M   'P 1'
#
loop_
_entity.id
_entity.type
_entity.pdbx_description
1 polymer ?
#
loop_
_entity_poly.entity_id
_entity_poly.type
_entity_poly.pdbx_seq_one_letter_code
_entity_poly.pdbx_strand_id
1 'polypeptide(L)'
;MALIKSIIILIIGFALLMKGADYFVEGSSSVAKQLHVPSMIIGMTIVAMGTSLPECAVSVTASLTGNNSLAVSNVVGSNIFNLMVVCGACALFAPLTIKKDILKKEFPLSIICAALLMVLGYVGMLLGHLDGGVFLLIFA
;
A
#
# COMPACT_ATOMS: atom_id res chain seq x y z
N MET A 1 -7.08 -27.92 17.95
CA MET A 1 -7.69 -26.73 18.61
C MET A 1 -6.93 -25.42 18.33
N ALA A 2 -5.60 -25.37 18.44
CA ALA A 2 -4.81 -24.15 18.17
C ALA A 2 -4.98 -23.63 16.73
N LEU A 3 -4.92 -24.50 15.72
CA LEU A 3 -5.05 -24.12 14.32
C LEU A 3 -6.42 -23.46 14.01
N ILE A 4 -7.50 -24.04 14.50
CA ILE A 4 -8.85 -23.48 14.28
C ILE A 4 -8.97 -22.09 14.92
N LYS A 5 -8.44 -21.94 16.13
CA LYS A 5 -8.41 -20.67 16.85
C LYS A 5 -7.63 -19.60 16.07
N SER A 6 -6.47 -19.96 15.51
CA SER A 6 -5.65 -19.06 14.69
C SER A 6 -6.36 -18.65 13.40
N ILE A 7 -7.05 -19.58 12.73
CA ILE A 7 -7.82 -19.28 11.52
C ILE A 7 -8.98 -18.32 11.83
N ILE A 8 -9.72 -18.56 12.91
CA ILE A 8 -10.82 -17.68 13.32
C ILE A 8 -10.31 -16.26 13.62
N ILE A 9 -9.22 -16.15 14.38
CA ILE A 9 -8.60 -14.85 14.70
C ILE A 9 -8.13 -14.14 13.42
N LEU A 10 -7.54 -14.88 12.48
CA LEU A 10 -7.10 -14.33 11.20
C LEU A 10 -8.27 -13.78 10.39
N ILE A 11 -9.37 -14.53 10.27
CA ILE A 11 -10.55 -14.11 9.52
C ILE A 11 -11.19 -12.88 10.15
N ILE A 12 -11.34 -12.88 11.47
CA ILE A 12 -11.92 -11.73 12.20
C ILE A 12 -11.00 -10.50 12.05
N GLY A 13 -9.69 -10.66 12.24
CA GLY A 13 -8.72 -9.58 12.11
C GLY A 13 -8.71 -8.99 10.70
N PHE A 14 -8.76 -9.83 9.67
CA PHE A 14 -8.85 -9.39 8.28
C PHE A 14 -10.16 -8.64 7.99
N ALA A 15 -11.30 -9.15 8.46
CA ALA A 15 -12.58 -8.48 8.31
C ALA A 15 -12.62 -7.11 9.00
N LEU A 16 -12.07 -7.01 10.22
CA LEU A 16 -11.97 -5.73 10.95
C LEU A 16 -11.04 -4.74 10.24
N LEU A 17 -9.93 -5.21 9.69
CA LEU A 17 -8.97 -4.40 8.96
C LEU A 17 -9.60 -3.80 7.69
N MET A 18 -10.30 -4.62 6.90
CA MET A 18 -11.02 -4.15 5.71
C MET A 18 -12.12 -3.16 6.06
N LYS A 19 -12.95 -3.45 7.06
CA LYS A 19 -14.00 -2.53 7.52
C LYS A 19 -13.42 -1.22 8.05
N GLY A 20 -12.31 -1.27 8.76
CA GLY A 20 -11.60 -0.07 9.22
C GLY A 20 -11.10 0.79 8.07
N ALA A 21 -10.55 0.18 7.02
CA ALA A 21 -10.13 0.89 5.81
C ALA A 21 -11.33 1.52 5.08
N ASP A 22 -12.46 0.80 4.94
CA ASP A 22 -13.69 1.32 4.33
C ASP A 22 -14.20 2.56 5.09
N TYR A 23 -14.31 2.50 6.41
CA TYR A 23 -14.74 3.63 7.25
C TYR A 23 -13.76 4.81 7.18
N PHE A 24 -12.46 4.53 7.11
CA PHE A 24 -11.45 5.58 6.92
C PHE A 24 -11.67 6.32 5.60
N VAL A 25 -11.81 5.58 4.50
CA VAL A 25 -12.01 6.16 3.16
C VAL A 25 -13.33 6.95 3.09
N GLU A 26 -14.42 6.37 3.59
CA GLU A 26 -15.74 7.01 3.57
C GLU A 26 -15.76 8.28 4.43
N GLY A 27 -15.28 8.19 5.66
CA GLY A 27 -15.23 9.31 6.60
C GLY A 27 -14.33 10.44 6.10
N SER A 28 -13.08 10.12 5.72
CA SER A 28 -12.12 11.11 5.23
C SER A 28 -12.56 11.76 3.92
N SER A 29 -13.15 10.97 3.00
CA SER A 29 -13.69 11.49 1.74
C SER A 29 -14.88 12.41 1.98
N SER A 30 -15.73 12.11 2.96
CA SER A 30 -16.86 12.96 3.35
C SER A 30 -16.40 14.32 3.85
N VAL A 31 -15.42 14.33 4.76
CA VAL A 31 -14.80 15.56 5.28
C VAL A 31 -14.15 16.37 4.16
N ALA A 32 -13.36 15.71 3.31
CA ALA A 32 -12.70 16.37 2.19
C ALA A 32 -13.70 17.01 1.19
N LYS A 33 -14.83 16.35 0.94
CA LYS A 33 -15.92 16.92 0.12
C LYS A 33 -16.54 18.16 0.76
N GLN A 34 -16.74 18.16 2.07
CA GLN A 34 -17.23 19.35 2.79
C GLN A 34 -16.24 20.52 2.69
N LEU A 35 -14.96 20.24 2.65
CA LEU A 35 -13.89 21.22 2.44
C LEU A 35 -13.72 21.62 0.96
N HIS A 36 -14.63 21.21 0.07
CA HIS A 36 -14.60 21.49 -1.37
C HIS A 36 -13.36 20.97 -2.10
N VAL A 37 -12.73 19.92 -1.59
CA VAL A 37 -11.59 19.26 -2.28
C VAL A 37 -12.11 18.55 -3.53
N PRO A 38 -11.49 18.75 -4.70
CA PRO A 38 -11.87 18.06 -5.93
C PRO A 38 -11.85 16.53 -5.78
N SER A 39 -12.87 15.85 -6.33
CA SER A 39 -13.02 14.40 -6.21
C SER A 39 -11.84 13.61 -6.78
N MET A 40 -11.13 14.16 -7.77
CA MET A 40 -9.92 13.56 -8.32
C MET A 40 -8.80 13.51 -7.28
N ILE A 41 -8.61 14.58 -6.51
CA ILE A 41 -7.59 14.63 -5.45
C ILE A 41 -7.96 13.65 -4.33
N ILE A 42 -9.23 13.60 -3.93
CA ILE A 42 -9.72 12.64 -2.92
C ILE A 42 -9.39 11.19 -3.36
N GLY A 43 -9.67 10.86 -4.63
CA GLY A 43 -9.38 9.53 -5.16
C GLY A 43 -7.89 9.19 -5.19
N MET A 44 -7.06 10.14 -5.62
CA MET A 44 -5.60 9.92 -5.75
C MET A 44 -4.86 9.92 -4.40
N THR A 45 -5.46 10.46 -3.34
CA THR A 45 -4.86 10.55 -2.01
C THR A 45 -5.57 9.66 -1.00
N ILE A 46 -6.75 10.07 -0.55
CA ILE A 46 -7.47 9.42 0.56
C ILE A 46 -7.85 7.98 0.20
N VAL A 47 -8.41 7.76 -1.00
CA VAL A 47 -8.81 6.42 -1.43
C VAL A 47 -7.58 5.54 -1.63
N ALA A 48 -6.53 6.06 -2.28
CA ALA A 48 -5.28 5.33 -2.49
C ALA A 48 -4.62 4.95 -1.15
N MET A 49 -4.58 5.86 -0.18
CA MET A 49 -4.08 5.56 1.17
C MET A 49 -4.95 4.52 1.88
N GLY A 50 -6.27 4.65 1.79
CA GLY A 50 -7.21 3.73 2.43
C GLY A 50 -7.09 2.30 1.93
N THR A 51 -6.89 2.11 0.61
CA THR A 51 -6.68 0.78 0.03
C THR A 51 -5.36 0.15 0.46
N SER A 52 -4.36 0.96 0.82
CA SER A 52 -3.05 0.49 1.31
C SER A 52 -2.96 0.35 2.84
N LEU A 53 -4.01 0.72 3.59
CA LEU A 53 -4.02 0.57 5.05
C LEU A 53 -3.86 -0.88 5.53
N PRO A 54 -4.50 -1.88 4.90
CA PRO A 54 -4.30 -3.28 5.26
C PRO A 54 -2.84 -3.72 5.15
N GLU A 55 -2.18 -3.39 4.05
CA GLU A 55 -0.77 -3.73 3.82
C GLU A 55 0.14 -2.99 4.80
N CYS A 56 -0.16 -1.72 5.09
CA CYS A 56 0.57 -0.95 6.07
C CYS A 56 0.46 -1.56 7.47
N ALA A 57 -0.74 -1.93 7.91
CA ALA A 57 -0.98 -2.53 9.21
C ALA A 57 -0.24 -3.87 9.35
N VAL A 58 -0.27 -4.73 8.33
CA VAL A 58 0.46 -5.99 8.31
C VAL A 58 1.96 -5.76 8.38
N SER A 59 2.52 -4.85 7.56
CA SER A 59 3.94 -4.58 7.51
C SER A 59 4.47 -3.95 8.79
N VAL A 60 3.73 -3.00 9.39
CA VAL A 60 4.09 -2.39 10.67
C VAL A 60 4.06 -3.42 11.79
N THR A 61 3.01 -4.23 11.87
CA THR A 61 2.88 -5.28 12.90
C THR A 61 3.99 -6.32 12.75
N ALA A 62 4.29 -6.77 11.53
CA ALA A 62 5.37 -7.69 11.25
C ALA A 62 6.73 -7.13 11.70
N SER A 63 6.99 -5.86 11.40
CA SER A 63 8.22 -5.17 11.81
C SER A 63 8.33 -5.04 13.33
N LEU A 64 7.24 -4.65 14.02
CA LEU A 64 7.21 -4.55 15.49
C LEU A 64 7.40 -5.89 16.19
N THR A 65 7.00 -7.00 15.55
CA THR A 65 7.22 -8.35 16.06
C THR A 65 8.57 -8.97 15.63
N GLY A 66 9.44 -8.17 14.99
CA GLY A 66 10.76 -8.62 14.54
C GLY A 66 10.77 -9.45 13.26
N ASN A 67 9.63 -9.57 12.56
CA ASN A 67 9.52 -10.30 11.32
C ASN A 67 9.66 -9.38 10.09
N ASN A 68 10.84 -8.78 9.95
CA ASN A 68 11.14 -7.82 8.88
C ASN A 68 11.02 -8.43 7.48
N SER A 69 11.33 -9.72 7.34
CA SER A 69 11.16 -10.45 6.07
C SER A 69 9.71 -10.44 5.59
N LEU A 70 8.76 -10.66 6.51
CA LEU A 70 7.33 -10.59 6.19
C LEU A 70 6.92 -9.16 5.79
N ALA A 71 7.42 -8.14 6.49
CA ALA A 71 7.11 -6.74 6.18
C ALA A 71 7.54 -6.38 4.76
N VAL A 72 8.78 -6.68 4.38
CA VAL A 72 9.31 -6.41 3.03
C VAL A 72 8.57 -7.22 1.96
N SER A 73 8.36 -8.51 2.22
CA SER A 73 7.65 -9.40 1.28
C SER A 73 6.21 -8.96 1.04
N ASN A 74 5.53 -8.46 2.06
CA ASN A 74 4.17 -7.93 1.94
C ASN A 74 4.11 -6.72 1.00
N VAL A 75 5.02 -5.75 1.16
CA VAL A 75 5.08 -4.55 0.32
C VAL A 75 5.42 -4.91 -1.13
N VAL A 76 6.45 -5.72 -1.35
CA VAL A 76 6.85 -6.14 -2.70
C VAL A 76 5.77 -6.99 -3.36
N GLY A 77 5.21 -7.96 -2.63
CA GLY A 77 4.16 -8.84 -3.11
C GLY A 77 2.89 -8.10 -3.50
N SER A 78 2.46 -7.13 -2.68
CA SER A 78 1.30 -6.28 -2.99
C SER A 78 1.52 -5.46 -4.27
N ASN A 79 2.70 -4.86 -4.45
CA ASN A 79 3.03 -4.14 -5.68
C ASN A 79 2.98 -5.03 -6.93
N ILE A 80 3.57 -6.22 -6.86
CA ILE A 80 3.55 -7.20 -7.96
C ILE A 80 2.11 -7.62 -8.27
N PHE A 81 1.33 -7.95 -7.24
CA PHE A 81 -0.06 -8.36 -7.39
C PHE A 81 -0.90 -7.24 -8.04
N ASN A 82 -0.78 -6.01 -7.56
CA ASN A 82 -1.54 -4.88 -8.10
C ASN A 82 -1.17 -4.57 -9.54
N LEU A 83 0.12 -4.61 -9.91
CA LEU A 83 0.56 -4.36 -11.28
C LEU A 83 0.21 -5.50 -12.24
N MET A 84 0.41 -6.74 -11.85
CA MET A 84 0.25 -7.87 -12.77
C MET A 84 -1.16 -8.43 -12.76
N VAL A 85 -1.75 -8.63 -11.58
CA VAL A 85 -3.06 -9.29 -11.47
C VAL A 85 -4.19 -8.27 -11.60
N VAL A 86 -4.17 -7.20 -10.79
CA VAL A 86 -5.28 -6.23 -10.80
C VAL A 86 -5.30 -5.44 -12.10
N CYS A 87 -4.20 -4.82 -12.51
CA CYS A 87 -4.16 -4.08 -13.78
C CYS A 87 -4.33 -5.00 -14.98
N GLY A 88 -3.75 -6.21 -14.94
CA GLY A 88 -3.91 -7.21 -16.00
C GLY A 88 -5.37 -7.66 -16.17
N ALA A 89 -6.05 -7.97 -15.05
CA ALA A 89 -7.46 -8.33 -15.09
C ALA A 89 -8.33 -7.15 -15.58
N CYS A 90 -8.10 -5.94 -15.07
CA CYS A 90 -8.82 -4.77 -15.56
C CYS A 90 -8.65 -4.55 -17.07
N ALA A 91 -7.43 -4.73 -17.59
CA ALA A 91 -7.13 -4.57 -19.02
C ALA A 91 -7.83 -5.62 -19.90
N LEU A 92 -8.11 -6.81 -19.37
CA LEU A 92 -8.88 -7.85 -20.09
C LEU A 92 -10.35 -7.47 -20.25
N PHE A 93 -10.94 -6.75 -19.29
CA PHE A 93 -12.36 -6.37 -19.33
C PHE A 93 -12.58 -5.01 -20.02
N ALA A 94 -11.64 -4.10 -19.89
CA ALA A 94 -11.73 -2.76 -20.48
C ALA A 94 -10.34 -2.18 -20.78
N PRO A 95 -10.15 -1.47 -21.91
CA PRO A 95 -8.87 -0.84 -22.22
C PRO A 95 -8.55 0.24 -21.18
N LEU A 96 -7.38 0.14 -20.55
CA LEU A 96 -6.89 1.11 -19.59
C LEU A 96 -6.28 2.32 -20.30
N THR A 97 -6.92 3.47 -20.20
CA THR A 97 -6.39 4.73 -20.72
C THR A 97 -5.42 5.35 -19.70
N ILE A 98 -4.14 5.39 -20.04
CA ILE A 98 -3.10 5.99 -19.19
C ILE A 98 -2.90 7.45 -19.63
N LYS A 99 -3.09 8.38 -18.70
CA LYS A 99 -2.81 9.81 -18.92
C LYS A 99 -1.30 10.04 -19.01
N LYS A 100 -0.89 10.94 -19.90
CA LYS A 100 0.54 11.27 -20.11
C LYS A 100 1.26 11.76 -18.84
N ASP A 101 0.53 12.42 -17.94
CA ASP A 101 1.08 12.92 -16.67
C ASP A 101 1.44 11.78 -15.72
N ILE A 102 0.60 10.77 -15.63
CA ILE A 102 0.87 9.54 -14.86
C ILE A 102 2.14 8.86 -15.39
N LEU A 103 2.22 8.70 -16.71
CA LEU A 103 3.37 8.05 -17.35
C LEU A 103 4.69 8.80 -17.14
N LYS A 104 4.64 10.14 -17.07
CA LYS A 104 5.85 10.99 -16.99
C LYS A 104 6.29 11.29 -15.56
N LYS A 105 5.39 11.29 -14.59
CA LYS A 105 5.67 11.66 -13.20
C LYS A 105 5.57 10.47 -12.24
N GLU A 106 4.42 9.81 -12.21
CA GLU A 106 4.15 8.78 -11.21
C GLU A 106 4.89 7.47 -11.49
N PHE A 107 4.95 7.05 -12.76
CA PHE A 107 5.68 5.84 -13.16
C PHE A 107 7.19 5.92 -12.87
N PRO A 108 7.91 6.99 -13.24
CA PRO A 108 9.32 7.12 -12.89
C PRO A 108 9.55 7.18 -11.38
N LEU A 109 8.68 7.85 -10.63
CA LEU A 109 8.76 7.90 -9.18
C LEU A 109 8.63 6.50 -8.56
N SER A 110 7.65 5.71 -9.01
CA SER A 110 7.47 4.32 -8.56
C SER A 110 8.68 3.45 -8.84
N ILE A 111 9.30 3.60 -10.04
CA ILE A 111 10.52 2.88 -10.41
C ILE A 111 11.69 3.29 -9.51
N ILE A 112 11.84 4.59 -9.24
CA ILE A 112 12.89 5.11 -8.35
C ILE A 112 12.71 4.55 -6.93
N CYS A 113 11.49 4.56 -6.39
CA CYS A 113 11.21 4.01 -5.06
C CYS A 113 11.49 2.50 -5.00
N ALA A 114 11.12 1.74 -6.03
CA ALA A 114 11.41 0.31 -6.10
C ALA A 114 12.91 0.03 -6.22
N ALA A 115 13.64 0.80 -7.04
CA ALA A 115 15.08 0.70 -7.17
C ALA A 115 15.80 1.06 -5.86
N LEU A 116 15.34 2.11 -5.17
CA LEU A 116 15.87 2.52 -3.88
C LEU A 116 15.66 1.43 -2.83
N LEU A 117 14.48 0.80 -2.79
CA LEU A 117 14.21 -0.32 -1.90
C LEU A 117 15.17 -1.50 -2.16
N MET A 118 15.39 -1.83 -3.44
CA MET A 118 16.34 -2.89 -3.82
C MET A 118 17.77 -2.55 -3.42
N VAL A 119 18.23 -1.33 -3.68
CA VAL A 119 19.61 -0.91 -3.38
C VAL A 119 19.84 -0.89 -1.88
N LEU A 120 18.96 -0.26 -1.10
CA LEU A 120 19.09 -0.19 0.36
C LEU A 120 19.00 -1.59 1.00
N GLY A 121 18.07 -2.43 0.53
CA GLY A 121 17.95 -3.81 1.00
C GLY A 121 19.14 -4.68 0.65
N TYR A 122 19.77 -4.48 -0.52
CA TYR A 122 20.94 -5.24 -0.95
C TYR A 122 22.23 -4.80 -0.22
N VAL A 123 22.45 -3.49 -0.06
CA VAL A 123 23.67 -2.95 0.57
C VAL A 123 23.74 -3.26 2.05
N GLY A 124 22.59 -3.17 2.76
CA GLY A 124 22.56 -3.39 4.21
C GLY A 124 22.16 -4.79 4.64
N MET A 125 21.66 -5.65 3.74
CA MET A 125 21.00 -6.92 4.08
C MET A 125 19.84 -6.77 5.10
N LEU A 126 19.59 -5.54 5.56
CA LEU A 126 18.57 -5.14 6.53
C LEU A 126 18.15 -3.71 6.23
N LEU A 127 16.85 -3.46 6.16
CA LEU A 127 16.32 -2.10 6.12
C LEU A 127 16.32 -1.53 7.54
N GLY A 128 17.21 -0.59 7.79
CA GLY A 128 17.39 0.03 9.10
C GLY A 128 16.50 1.28 9.30
N HIS A 129 16.61 1.89 10.48
CA HIS A 129 15.86 3.11 10.83
C HIS A 129 16.22 4.30 9.93
N LEU A 130 17.47 4.39 9.47
CA LEU A 130 17.91 5.44 8.55
C LEU A 130 17.25 5.27 7.18
N ASP A 131 17.18 4.05 6.66
CA ASP A 131 16.52 3.76 5.39
C ASP A 131 15.03 4.08 5.45
N GLY A 132 14.37 3.74 6.55
CA GLY A 132 12.98 4.13 6.82
C GLY A 132 12.79 5.64 6.86
N GLY A 133 13.73 6.39 7.47
CA GLY A 133 13.74 7.85 7.47
C GLY A 133 13.84 8.44 6.05
N VAL A 134 14.68 7.86 5.19
CA VAL A 134 14.82 8.28 3.79
C VAL A 134 13.52 8.06 3.01
N PHE A 135 12.87 6.89 3.18
CA PHE A 135 11.58 6.64 2.53
C PHE A 135 10.49 7.61 2.98
N LEU A 136 10.42 7.91 4.28
CA LEU A 136 9.44 8.86 4.80
C LEU A 136 9.68 10.29 4.31
N LEU A 137 10.94 10.70 4.16
CA LEU A 137 11.30 12.01 3.57
C LEU A 137 10.92 12.11 2.10
N ILE A 138 11.04 11.02 1.33
CA ILE A 138 10.64 11.00 -0.09
C ILE A 138 9.12 11.02 -0.22
N PHE A 139 8.41 10.41 0.74
CA PHE A 139 6.95 10.37 0.75
C PHE A 139 6.31 11.73 1.14
N ALA A 140 6.94 12.53 2.00
CA ALA A 140 6.42 13.81 2.52
C ALA A 140 6.47 14.93 1.49
#